data_0de2c6f90dfd558f9b1ba3b51a9eb5eb
#
_entry.id   0de2c6f90dfd558f9b1ba3b51a9eb5eb
#
_cell.length_a   1.000
_cell.length_b   1.000
_cell.length_c   1.000
_cell.angle_alpha   90.00
_cell.angle_beta   90.00
_cell.angle_gamma   90.00
#
_symmetry.space_group_name_H-M   'P 1'
#
loop_
_entity.id
_entity.type
_entity.pdbx_description
1 polymer ?
#
loop_
_entity_poly.entity_id
_entity_poly.type
_entity_poly.pdbx_seq_one_letter_code
_entity_poly.pdbx_strand_id
1 'polypeptide(L)'
;PLIVLNSGAIDLMTAEELLFVIGHELGHIKSQHVLYHQLSMVLPFLGNLIGSATLGIGDLIAKGIQLALLNWQRMSEFTADRAGLLCCQDSAVAISAMVKMAGIPTRYFNKINIDDFIAQAKEFEGADYDTLDKIAKTVSIMWQNHPWTVLRASEMIKWIDAGDYQKILMKK
;
A
#
# COMPACT_ATOMS: atom_id res chain seq x y z
N PRO A 1 -0.01 -15.53 13.18
CA PRO A 1 0.70 -14.80 12.11
C PRO A 1 2.20 -14.84 12.36
N LEU A 2 2.99 -14.85 11.29
CA LEU A 2 4.44 -14.88 11.29
C LEU A 2 4.95 -13.78 10.37
N ILE A 3 5.93 -12.97 10.84
CA ILE A 3 6.66 -12.02 10.01
C ILE A 3 8.00 -12.67 9.64
N VAL A 4 8.31 -12.69 8.34
CA VAL A 4 9.57 -13.22 7.83
C VAL A 4 10.34 -12.09 7.17
N LEU A 5 11.50 -11.74 7.74
CA LEU A 5 12.44 -10.80 7.13
C LEU A 5 13.42 -11.60 6.27
N ASN A 6 13.49 -11.28 4.98
CA ASN A 6 14.50 -11.86 4.12
C ASN A 6 15.86 -11.15 4.29
N SER A 7 16.95 -11.86 4.00
CA SER A 7 18.31 -11.31 4.15
C SER A 7 18.54 -10.06 3.29
N GLY A 8 17.95 -10.01 2.09
CA GLY A 8 18.06 -8.84 1.22
C GLY A 8 17.44 -7.57 1.82
N ALA A 9 16.35 -7.69 2.59
CA ALA A 9 15.80 -6.54 3.30
C ALA A 9 16.72 -6.08 4.45
N ILE A 10 17.33 -7.04 5.16
CA ILE A 10 18.28 -6.74 6.25
C ILE A 10 19.53 -6.05 5.70
N ASP A 11 20.05 -6.52 4.56
CA ASP A 11 21.25 -5.94 3.93
C ASP A 11 20.99 -4.55 3.34
N LEU A 12 19.74 -4.27 2.94
CA LEU A 12 19.36 -3.07 2.20
C LEU A 12 19.01 -1.89 3.10
N MET A 13 18.44 -2.17 4.28
CA MET A 13 17.78 -1.17 5.13
C MET A 13 18.59 -0.87 6.38
N THR A 14 18.45 0.36 6.88
CA THR A 14 18.93 0.71 8.23
C THR A 14 18.04 0.09 9.28
N ALA A 15 18.46 0.13 10.54
CA ALA A 15 17.65 -0.38 11.65
C ALA A 15 16.32 0.36 11.79
N GLU A 16 16.32 1.68 11.56
CA GLU A 16 15.13 2.53 11.60
C GLU A 16 14.18 2.23 10.44
N GLU A 17 14.71 1.99 9.23
CA GLU A 17 13.93 1.58 8.06
C GLU A 17 13.32 0.18 8.26
N LEU A 18 14.08 -0.75 8.87
CA LEU A 18 13.55 -2.07 9.25
C LEU A 18 12.42 -1.94 10.29
N LEU A 19 12.53 -1.00 11.22
CA LEU A 19 11.47 -0.73 12.19
C LEU A 19 10.18 -0.26 11.50
N PHE A 20 10.29 0.58 10.45
CA PHE A 20 9.15 0.95 9.61
C PHE A 20 8.54 -0.29 8.94
N VAL A 21 9.35 -1.16 8.33
CA VAL A 21 8.87 -2.37 7.64
C VAL A 21 8.19 -3.32 8.61
N ILE A 22 8.79 -3.57 9.78
CA ILE A 22 8.18 -4.43 10.81
C ILE A 22 6.86 -3.82 11.30
N GLY A 23 6.81 -2.51 11.50
CA GLY A 23 5.59 -1.79 11.88
C GLY A 23 4.49 -1.90 10.83
N HIS A 24 4.85 -1.82 9.54
CA HIS A 24 3.95 -2.03 8.41
C HIS A 24 3.34 -3.45 8.45
N GLU A 25 4.15 -4.49 8.58
CA GLU A 25 3.69 -5.88 8.67
C GLU A 25 2.81 -6.11 9.92
N LEU A 26 3.17 -5.51 11.06
CA LEU A 26 2.32 -5.53 12.26
C LEU A 26 0.98 -4.82 12.02
N GLY A 27 0.95 -3.77 11.22
CA GLY A 27 -0.27 -3.10 10.77
C GLY A 27 -1.21 -4.05 10.03
N HIS A 28 -0.68 -4.84 9.10
CA HIS A 28 -1.43 -5.88 8.40
C HIS A 28 -1.98 -6.94 9.34
N ILE A 29 -1.17 -7.42 10.28
CA ILE A 29 -1.58 -8.43 11.25
C ILE A 29 -2.70 -7.89 12.14
N LYS A 30 -2.51 -6.71 12.74
CA LYS A 30 -3.46 -6.09 13.67
C LYS A 30 -4.82 -5.80 13.01
N SER A 31 -4.80 -5.39 11.75
CA SER A 31 -6.01 -5.08 10.97
C SER A 31 -6.59 -6.29 10.25
N GLN A 32 -6.06 -7.50 10.47
CA GLN A 32 -6.50 -8.75 9.85
C GLN A 32 -6.50 -8.74 8.32
N HIS A 33 -5.62 -7.93 7.70
CA HIS A 33 -5.55 -7.79 6.25
C HIS A 33 -5.28 -9.11 5.53
N VAL A 34 -4.51 -10.02 6.15
CA VAL A 34 -4.19 -11.34 5.61
C VAL A 34 -5.46 -12.17 5.35
N LEU A 35 -6.46 -12.11 6.25
CA LEU A 35 -7.72 -12.84 6.10
C LEU A 35 -8.48 -12.40 4.85
N TYR A 36 -8.61 -11.10 4.66
CA TYR A 36 -9.33 -10.54 3.50
C TYR A 36 -8.57 -10.75 2.19
N HIS A 37 -7.24 -10.74 2.24
CA HIS A 37 -6.41 -11.09 1.09
C HIS A 37 -6.65 -12.54 0.65
N GLN A 38 -6.69 -13.49 1.59
CA GLN A 38 -7.03 -14.89 1.30
C GLN A 38 -8.43 -15.02 0.72
N LEU A 39 -9.41 -14.28 1.26
CA LEU A 39 -10.78 -14.26 0.73
C LEU A 39 -10.80 -13.78 -0.72
N SER A 40 -10.04 -12.74 -1.08
CA SER A 40 -9.97 -12.23 -2.45
C SER A 40 -9.40 -13.26 -3.45
N MET A 41 -8.53 -14.15 -3.00
CA MET A 41 -7.96 -15.22 -3.85
C MET A 41 -8.96 -16.36 -4.09
N VAL A 42 -9.80 -16.68 -3.10
CA VAL A 42 -10.77 -17.80 -3.20
C VAL A 42 -12.05 -17.38 -3.92
N LEU A 43 -12.41 -16.11 -3.86
CA LEU A 43 -13.68 -15.60 -4.39
C LEU A 43 -13.90 -15.85 -5.90
N PRO A 44 -12.90 -15.70 -6.81
CA PRO A 44 -13.08 -16.01 -8.22
C PRO A 44 -13.42 -17.48 -8.48
N PHE A 45 -12.84 -18.39 -7.72
CA PHE A 45 -13.14 -19.82 -7.81
C PHE A 45 -14.59 -20.11 -7.40
N LEU A 46 -15.05 -19.53 -6.28
CA LEU A 46 -16.44 -19.65 -5.83
C LEU A 46 -17.42 -18.99 -6.80
N GLY A 47 -17.05 -17.84 -7.39
CA GLY A 47 -17.86 -17.15 -8.39
C GLY A 47 -18.12 -18.00 -9.64
N ASN A 48 -17.09 -18.68 -10.14
CA ASN A 48 -17.20 -19.59 -11.28
C ASN A 48 -18.11 -20.79 -10.96
N LEU A 49 -17.99 -21.36 -9.77
CA LEU A 49 -18.83 -22.49 -9.34
C LEU A 49 -20.31 -22.10 -9.21
N ILE A 50 -20.59 -20.95 -8.62
CA ILE A 50 -21.97 -20.45 -8.45
C ILE A 50 -22.50 -19.91 -9.79
N GLY A 51 -21.66 -19.30 -10.60
CA GLY A 51 -22.02 -18.74 -11.92
C GLY A 51 -22.58 -19.80 -12.86
N SER A 52 -22.01 -21.01 -12.86
CA SER A 52 -22.49 -22.13 -13.66
C SER A 52 -23.90 -22.60 -13.24
N ALA A 53 -24.26 -22.47 -11.97
CA ALA A 53 -25.54 -22.85 -11.43
C ALA A 53 -26.61 -21.73 -11.53
N THR A 54 -26.21 -20.48 -11.78
CA THR A 54 -27.09 -19.29 -11.73
C THR A 54 -27.20 -18.53 -13.03
N LEU A 55 -26.91 -19.16 -14.18
CA LEU A 55 -26.91 -18.53 -15.51
C LEU A 55 -26.06 -17.25 -15.60
N GLY A 56 -24.96 -17.21 -14.87
CA GLY A 56 -23.99 -16.10 -14.89
C GLY A 56 -24.24 -14.99 -13.85
N ILE A 57 -25.37 -14.95 -13.17
CA ILE A 57 -25.66 -13.92 -12.15
C ILE A 57 -24.67 -14.01 -10.98
N GLY A 58 -24.34 -15.21 -10.53
CA GLY A 58 -23.37 -15.45 -9.47
C GLY A 58 -21.97 -14.94 -9.82
N ASP A 59 -21.54 -15.09 -11.07
CA ASP A 59 -20.26 -14.59 -11.56
C ASP A 59 -20.22 -13.04 -11.54
N LEU A 60 -21.30 -12.38 -11.95
CA LEU A 60 -21.39 -10.92 -11.92
C LEU A 60 -21.28 -10.36 -10.48
N ILE A 61 -21.97 -10.98 -9.54
CA ILE A 61 -21.90 -10.60 -8.12
C ILE A 61 -20.48 -10.84 -7.57
N ALA A 62 -19.86 -11.99 -7.88
CA ALA A 62 -18.51 -12.31 -7.44
C ALA A 62 -17.47 -11.31 -7.98
N LYS A 63 -17.59 -10.87 -9.24
CA LYS A 63 -16.75 -9.81 -9.82
C LYS A 63 -16.92 -8.47 -9.11
N GLY A 64 -18.15 -8.08 -8.77
CA GLY A 64 -18.40 -6.85 -7.99
C GLY A 64 -17.72 -6.88 -6.62
N ILE A 65 -17.85 -7.99 -5.90
CA ILE A 65 -17.19 -8.19 -4.60
C ILE A 65 -15.67 -8.21 -4.77
N GLN A 66 -15.15 -8.86 -5.81
CA GLN A 66 -13.72 -8.89 -6.10
C GLN A 66 -13.15 -7.48 -6.32
N LEU A 67 -13.82 -6.63 -7.08
CA LEU A 67 -13.42 -5.23 -7.26
C LEU A 67 -13.41 -4.45 -5.94
N ALA A 68 -14.40 -4.66 -5.08
CA ALA A 68 -14.45 -4.06 -3.76
C ALA A 68 -13.29 -4.52 -2.88
N LEU A 69 -12.95 -5.82 -2.91
CA LEU A 69 -11.81 -6.38 -2.17
C LEU A 69 -10.47 -5.88 -2.69
N LEU A 70 -10.29 -5.73 -4.00
CA LEU A 70 -9.09 -5.14 -4.59
C LEU A 70 -8.90 -3.68 -4.15
N ASN A 71 -9.98 -2.89 -4.15
CA ASN A 71 -9.94 -1.53 -3.63
C ASN A 71 -9.60 -1.50 -2.12
N TRP A 72 -10.22 -2.39 -1.35
CA TRP A 72 -9.92 -2.52 0.07
C TRP A 72 -8.45 -2.92 0.31
N GLN A 73 -7.91 -3.87 -0.45
CA GLN A 73 -6.50 -4.29 -0.37
C GLN A 73 -5.54 -3.12 -0.59
N ARG A 74 -5.83 -2.25 -1.55
CA ARG A 74 -5.06 -1.03 -1.76
C ARG A 74 -5.11 -0.09 -0.55
N MET A 75 -6.29 0.11 0.04
CA MET A 75 -6.45 0.93 1.24
C MET A 75 -5.78 0.30 2.46
N SER A 76 -5.62 -1.02 2.49
CA SER A 76 -4.93 -1.74 3.56
C SER A 76 -3.43 -1.42 3.60
N GLU A 77 -2.79 -1.19 2.45
CA GLU A 77 -1.39 -0.75 2.36
C GLU A 77 -1.20 0.63 3.02
N PHE A 78 -2.12 1.58 2.78
CA PHE A 78 -2.04 2.90 3.44
C PHE A 78 -2.19 2.81 4.95
N THR A 79 -3.03 1.89 5.42
CA THR A 79 -3.18 1.65 6.87
C THR A 79 -1.92 1.02 7.47
N ALA A 80 -1.31 0.09 6.76
CA ALA A 80 -0.05 -0.54 7.17
C ALA A 80 1.12 0.46 7.15
N ASP A 81 1.19 1.36 6.16
CA ASP A 81 2.20 2.43 6.10
C ASP A 81 2.10 3.39 7.29
N ARG A 82 0.86 3.76 7.68
CA ARG A 82 0.64 4.57 8.89
C ARG A 82 1.12 3.86 10.15
N ALA A 83 0.91 2.55 10.25
CA ALA A 83 1.44 1.76 11.37
C ALA A 83 2.96 1.71 11.34
N GLY A 84 3.58 1.56 10.18
CA GLY A 84 5.04 1.65 9.98
C GLY A 84 5.59 3.00 10.47
N LEU A 85 4.97 4.11 10.04
CA LEU A 85 5.38 5.45 10.48
C LEU A 85 5.20 5.65 11.99
N LEU A 86 4.15 5.12 12.60
CA LEU A 86 3.98 5.17 14.05
C LEU A 86 5.07 4.40 14.80
N CYS A 87 5.66 3.37 14.19
CA CYS A 87 6.76 2.61 14.77
C CYS A 87 8.09 3.34 14.67
N CYS A 88 8.49 3.83 13.48
CA CYS A 88 9.77 4.52 13.29
C CYS A 88 9.75 6.00 13.72
N GLN A 89 8.58 6.63 13.75
CA GLN A 89 8.32 8.02 14.14
C GLN A 89 9.15 9.06 13.38
N ASP A 90 9.63 8.71 12.18
CA ASP A 90 10.37 9.58 11.29
C ASP A 90 9.86 9.44 9.85
N SER A 91 9.31 10.52 9.30
CA SER A 91 8.74 10.50 7.95
C SER A 91 9.79 10.35 6.85
N ALA A 92 10.99 10.87 7.05
CA ALA A 92 12.09 10.72 6.08
C ALA A 92 12.57 9.27 6.02
N VAL A 93 12.69 8.60 7.18
CA VAL A 93 12.99 7.17 7.29
C VAL A 93 11.91 6.34 6.62
N ALA A 94 10.63 6.63 6.88
CA ALA A 94 9.51 5.91 6.28
C ALA A 94 9.51 6.02 4.75
N ILE A 95 9.73 7.23 4.21
CA ILE A 95 9.80 7.47 2.76
C ILE A 95 11.03 6.79 2.16
N SER A 96 12.20 6.85 2.82
CA SER A 96 13.40 6.15 2.38
C SER A 96 13.18 4.65 2.28
N ALA A 97 12.56 4.04 3.30
CA ALA A 97 12.19 2.63 3.27
C ALA A 97 11.25 2.29 2.11
N MET A 98 10.23 3.11 1.88
CA MET A 98 9.31 2.94 0.74
C MET A 98 10.02 2.99 -0.60
N VAL A 99 10.93 3.95 -0.80
CA VAL A 99 11.72 4.11 -2.02
C VAL A 99 12.59 2.87 -2.27
N LYS A 100 13.23 2.34 -1.22
CA LYS A 100 14.02 1.10 -1.31
C LYS A 100 13.16 -0.11 -1.64
N MET A 101 11.97 -0.23 -1.04
CA MET A 101 11.00 -1.30 -1.33
C MET A 101 10.42 -1.22 -2.75
N ALA A 102 10.46 -0.06 -3.40
CA ALA A 102 10.05 0.09 -4.80
C ALA A 102 10.94 -0.68 -5.80
N GLY A 103 11.99 -1.34 -5.31
CA GLY A 103 12.87 -2.18 -6.13
C GLY A 103 13.95 -1.42 -6.87
N ILE A 104 14.30 -0.23 -6.43
CA ILE A 104 15.40 0.53 -7.02
C ILE A 104 16.73 -0.18 -6.73
N PRO A 105 17.59 -0.42 -7.73
CA PRO A 105 18.88 -1.06 -7.50
C PRO A 105 19.75 -0.27 -6.53
N THR A 106 20.41 -0.95 -5.59
CA THR A 106 21.25 -0.38 -4.52
C THR A 106 22.26 0.66 -5.01
N ARG A 107 22.84 0.43 -6.22
CA ARG A 107 23.82 1.35 -6.85
C ARG A 107 23.27 2.75 -7.14
N TYR A 108 21.95 2.92 -7.12
CA TYR A 108 21.30 4.21 -7.39
C TYR A 108 20.81 4.92 -6.12
N PHE A 109 20.88 4.31 -4.94
CA PHE A 109 20.37 4.93 -3.71
C PHE A 109 21.00 6.28 -3.39
N ASN A 110 22.33 6.41 -3.60
CA ASN A 110 23.02 7.68 -3.40
C ASN A 110 22.65 8.76 -4.44
N LYS A 111 21.87 8.40 -5.47
CA LYS A 111 21.40 9.32 -6.53
C LYS A 111 19.94 9.70 -6.36
N ILE A 112 19.23 9.07 -5.42
CA ILE A 112 17.84 9.37 -5.16
C ILE A 112 17.78 10.59 -4.27
N ASN A 113 17.10 11.61 -4.77
CA ASN A 113 16.73 12.76 -3.95
C ASN A 113 15.34 12.49 -3.36
N ILE A 114 15.27 12.36 -2.04
CA ILE A 114 14.01 12.12 -1.32
C ILE A 114 13.08 13.32 -1.49
N ASP A 115 13.61 14.54 -1.54
CA ASP A 115 12.79 15.75 -1.72
C ASP A 115 12.15 15.77 -3.10
N ASP A 116 12.86 15.34 -4.15
CA ASP A 116 12.30 15.22 -5.50
C ASP A 116 11.20 14.14 -5.54
N PHE A 117 11.39 13.03 -4.82
CA PHE A 117 10.37 11.99 -4.70
C PHE A 117 9.12 12.49 -3.97
N ILE A 118 9.29 13.27 -2.90
CA ILE A 118 8.18 13.92 -2.18
C ILE A 118 7.47 14.93 -3.07
N ALA A 119 8.21 15.74 -3.83
CA ALA A 119 7.64 16.69 -4.78
C ALA A 119 6.80 15.96 -5.85
N GLN A 120 7.34 14.87 -6.41
CA GLN A 120 6.62 14.02 -7.36
C GLN A 120 5.35 13.40 -6.73
N ALA A 121 5.42 12.97 -5.47
CA ALA A 121 4.27 12.44 -4.75
C ALA A 121 3.15 13.48 -4.59
N LYS A 122 3.50 14.74 -4.34
CA LYS A 122 2.56 15.86 -4.24
C LYS A 122 1.98 16.25 -5.61
N GLU A 123 2.80 16.31 -6.66
CA GLU A 123 2.34 16.57 -8.02
C GLU A 123 1.39 15.48 -8.54
N PHE A 124 1.69 14.23 -8.22
CA PHE A 124 0.85 13.10 -8.61
C PHE A 124 -0.59 13.22 -8.12
N GLU A 125 -0.81 13.95 -7.04
CA GLU A 125 -2.12 14.26 -6.50
C GLU A 125 -2.80 15.42 -7.18
N GLY A 126 -2.06 16.50 -7.44
CA GLY A 126 -2.58 17.75 -8.01
C GLY A 126 -2.81 17.71 -9.53
N ALA A 127 -2.37 16.67 -10.22
CA ALA A 127 -2.52 16.57 -11.66
C ALA A 127 -3.99 16.43 -12.07
N ASP A 128 -4.51 17.42 -12.78
CA ASP A 128 -5.84 17.41 -13.37
C ASP A 128 -5.80 16.58 -14.67
N TYR A 129 -5.91 15.26 -14.52
CA TYR A 129 -5.95 14.34 -15.65
C TYR A 129 -7.32 14.34 -16.29
N ASP A 130 -7.38 14.30 -17.63
CA ASP A 130 -8.60 14.02 -18.37
C ASP A 130 -9.28 12.75 -17.84
N THR A 131 -10.60 12.67 -17.97
CA THR A 131 -11.41 11.59 -17.40
C THR A 131 -10.92 10.20 -17.84
N LEU A 132 -10.44 10.08 -19.08
CA LEU A 132 -9.86 8.83 -19.61
C LEU A 132 -8.56 8.45 -18.93
N ASP A 133 -7.69 9.42 -18.66
CA ASP A 133 -6.43 9.18 -17.94
C ASP A 133 -6.69 8.81 -16.46
N LYS A 134 -7.70 9.42 -15.83
CA LYS A 134 -8.14 9.02 -14.47
C LYS A 134 -8.62 7.57 -14.45
N ILE A 135 -9.41 7.16 -15.44
CA ILE A 135 -9.89 5.77 -15.56
C ILE A 135 -8.72 4.82 -15.81
N ALA A 136 -7.85 5.12 -16.78
CA ALA A 136 -6.68 4.30 -17.10
C ALA A 136 -5.74 4.16 -15.90
N LYS A 137 -5.48 5.26 -15.18
CA LYS A 137 -4.69 5.28 -13.95
C LYS A 137 -5.33 4.42 -12.85
N THR A 138 -6.65 4.61 -12.63
CA THR A 138 -7.40 3.82 -11.65
C THR A 138 -7.36 2.33 -11.98
N VAL A 139 -7.58 1.96 -13.24
CA VAL A 139 -7.52 0.57 -13.70
C VAL A 139 -6.11 -0.01 -13.55
N SER A 140 -5.06 0.74 -13.95
CA SER A 140 -3.67 0.27 -13.82
C SER A 140 -3.26 0.02 -12.36
N ILE A 141 -3.74 0.86 -11.44
CA ILE A 141 -3.50 0.70 -9.99
C ILE A 141 -4.31 -0.47 -9.40
N MET A 142 -5.54 -0.67 -9.88
CA MET A 142 -6.43 -1.74 -9.39
C MET A 142 -5.89 -3.15 -9.62
N TRP A 143 -5.12 -3.35 -10.70
CA TRP A 143 -4.56 -4.67 -11.03
C TRP A 143 -3.20 -4.95 -10.41
N GLN A 144 -2.62 -4.01 -9.65
CA GLN A 144 -1.37 -4.20 -8.92
C GLN A 144 -1.66 -4.67 -7.49
N ASN A 145 -0.97 -5.71 -7.06
CA ASN A 145 -1.05 -6.22 -5.68
C ASN A 145 -0.54 -5.19 -4.67
N HIS A 146 0.36 -4.29 -5.11
CA HIS A 146 0.85 -3.17 -4.29
C HIS A 146 0.63 -1.86 -5.06
N PRO A 147 0.00 -0.84 -4.45
CA PRO A 147 -0.12 0.49 -5.03
C PRO A 147 1.26 1.10 -5.29
N TRP A 148 1.33 1.97 -6.27
CA TRP A 148 2.58 2.66 -6.57
C TRP A 148 3.14 3.34 -5.33
N THR A 149 4.45 3.20 -5.11
CA THR A 149 5.12 3.74 -3.93
C THR A 149 4.93 5.25 -3.81
N VAL A 150 4.89 5.97 -4.94
CA VAL A 150 4.59 7.41 -5.00
C VAL A 150 3.21 7.72 -4.41
N LEU A 151 2.19 6.92 -4.74
CA LEU A 151 0.84 7.10 -4.19
C LEU A 151 0.80 6.81 -2.68
N ARG A 152 1.50 5.78 -2.23
CA ARG A 152 1.60 5.43 -0.80
C ARG A 152 2.26 6.56 -0.01
N ALA A 153 3.37 7.11 -0.54
CA ALA A 153 4.06 8.26 0.07
C ALA A 153 3.16 9.49 0.11
N SER A 154 2.43 9.81 -0.97
CA SER A 154 1.46 10.91 -1.02
C SER A 154 0.40 10.77 0.07
N GLU A 155 -0.23 9.61 0.21
CA GLU A 155 -1.26 9.37 1.22
C GLU A 155 -0.72 9.45 2.66
N MET A 156 0.53 9.05 2.88
CA MET A 156 1.20 9.21 4.17
C MET A 156 1.49 10.68 4.48
N ILE A 157 1.98 11.45 3.51
CA ILE A 157 2.23 12.89 3.66
C ILE A 157 0.93 13.63 3.97
N LYS A 158 -0.15 13.36 3.25
CA LYS A 158 -1.48 13.93 3.54
C LYS A 158 -1.92 13.69 4.98
N TRP A 159 -1.74 12.46 5.46
CA TRP A 159 -2.12 12.09 6.81
C TRP A 159 -1.30 12.86 7.87
N ILE A 160 -0.01 13.11 7.60
CA ILE A 160 0.85 13.95 8.43
C ILE A 160 0.37 15.40 8.39
N ASP A 161 0.18 15.96 7.19
CA ASP A 161 -0.19 17.37 6.96
C ASP A 161 -1.59 17.69 7.53
N ALA A 162 -2.51 16.73 7.55
CA ALA A 162 -3.81 16.84 8.20
C ALA A 162 -3.72 16.89 9.75
N GLY A 163 -2.55 16.65 10.32
CA GLY A 163 -2.31 16.63 11.76
C GLY A 163 -2.83 15.38 12.46
N ASP A 164 -3.33 14.39 11.75
CA ASP A 164 -3.89 13.17 12.36
C ASP A 164 -2.78 12.27 12.95
N TYR A 165 -1.60 12.27 12.35
CA TYR A 165 -0.42 11.60 12.90
C TYR A 165 -0.08 12.14 14.29
N GLN A 166 0.04 13.46 14.44
CA GLN A 166 0.34 14.12 15.71
C GLN A 166 -0.72 13.86 16.77
N LYS A 167 -2.01 13.87 16.37
CA LYS A 167 -3.11 13.56 17.28
C LYS A 167 -3.00 12.15 17.89
N ILE A 168 -2.50 11.16 17.11
CA ILE A 168 -2.31 9.80 17.61
C ILE A 168 -1.14 9.73 18.58
N LEU A 169 0.00 10.35 18.24
CA LEU A 169 1.19 10.38 19.11
C LEU A 169 0.93 11.05 20.46
N MET A 170 0.03 12.05 20.50
CA MET A 170 -0.34 12.77 21.72
C MET A 170 -1.35 12.02 22.60
N LYS A 171 -2.01 10.99 22.07
CA LYS A 171 -2.90 10.13 22.86
C LYS A 171 -2.05 9.12 23.63
N LYS A 172 -1.58 9.56 24.81
CA LYS A 172 -0.93 8.69 25.80
C LYS A 172 -1.98 8.01 26.68
#